data_a0fe254824ece369d7bb8a56e9262608
#
_entry.id   a0fe254824ece369d7bb8a56e9262608
#
_cell.length_a   1.000
_cell.length_b   1.000
_cell.length_c   1.000
_cell.angle_alpha   90.00
_cell.angle_beta   90.00
_cell.angle_gamma   90.00
#
_symmetry.space_group_name_H-M   'P 1'
#
loop_
_entity.id
_entity.type
_entity.pdbx_description
1 polymer ?
#
loop_
_entity_poly.entity_id
_entity_poly.type
_entity_poly.pdbx_seq_one_letter_code
_entity_poly.pdbx_strand_id
1 'polypeptide(L)'
;MLEAGIQTSQWFDWADPDGSCKRGHEAGIEAVDFGMPGVSPKEDPIKSFYDKPLEEIIEIFTPFKAAFEKYGMIISQCHAPFPLWVKERPEFNDYMIMVMEKICAVCEFIGCPAIVAHGITRSNKENEWNTNMEMYGRMIPAAKKHGVKICLENLFGTFHGHVVGGTCATAEEAVRYIDTLNEMAGCDCFGFCFDVGHANLVGANMRKYLNTLGHRLTVLHIHDNNGVEDVHMLPYSQTHNWGQFTYLDWEGFIAGLRDIHYQGALCFETFRVLQVTPKPVWPQMLATITAMGRYFRDRILAPEEEQA
;
A
#
# COMPACT_ATOMS: atom_id res chain seq x y z
N MET A 1 -8.79 -11.71 -11.02
CA MET A 1 -8.12 -10.41 -10.96
C MET A 1 -9.12 -9.37 -10.49
N LEU A 2 -8.67 -8.28 -9.94
CA LEU A 2 -9.43 -7.39 -9.04
C LEU A 2 -9.91 -8.13 -7.77
N GLU A 3 -9.03 -8.92 -7.19
CA GLU A 3 -9.28 -9.63 -5.94
C GLU A 3 -9.60 -8.63 -4.82
N ALA A 4 -10.60 -8.96 -3.98
CA ALA A 4 -10.91 -8.18 -2.79
C ALA A 4 -9.85 -8.46 -1.71
N GLY A 5 -8.97 -7.47 -1.48
CA GLY A 5 -7.84 -7.58 -0.58
C GLY A 5 -7.99 -6.73 0.68
N ILE A 6 -7.34 -7.12 1.76
CA ILE A 6 -7.32 -6.36 3.03
C ILE A 6 -5.91 -6.36 3.59
N GLN A 7 -5.49 -5.20 4.14
CA GLN A 7 -4.25 -5.11 4.91
C GLN A 7 -4.29 -6.04 6.12
N THR A 8 -3.17 -6.72 6.43
CA THR A 8 -3.11 -7.72 7.52
C THR A 8 -3.15 -7.14 8.93
N SER A 9 -3.01 -5.83 9.09
CA SER A 9 -3.07 -5.16 10.38
C SER A 9 -4.34 -5.53 11.18
N GLN A 10 -4.19 -5.72 12.47
CA GLN A 10 -5.22 -6.02 13.46
C GLN A 10 -5.79 -7.45 13.43
N TRP A 11 -6.16 -8.02 12.28
CA TRP A 11 -6.87 -9.30 12.22
C TRP A 11 -5.95 -10.51 12.03
N PHE A 12 -4.74 -10.30 11.50
CA PHE A 12 -3.77 -11.37 11.25
C PHE A 12 -2.87 -11.58 12.47
N ASP A 13 -2.86 -12.79 12.99
CA ASP A 13 -2.00 -13.18 14.12
C ASP A 13 -0.74 -13.89 13.59
N TRP A 14 0.41 -13.29 13.80
CA TRP A 14 1.71 -13.85 13.41
C TRP A 14 2.04 -15.18 14.11
N ALA A 15 1.49 -15.41 15.31
CA ALA A 15 1.66 -16.67 16.03
C ALA A 15 0.74 -17.80 15.52
N ASP A 16 -0.31 -17.46 14.77
CA ASP A 16 -1.28 -18.41 14.21
C ASP A 16 -1.61 -18.04 12.74
N PRO A 17 -0.67 -18.21 11.80
CA PRO A 17 -0.93 -17.92 10.37
C PRO A 17 -2.05 -18.76 9.78
N ASP A 18 -2.12 -20.07 10.12
CA ASP A 18 -3.15 -20.98 9.60
C ASP A 18 -4.55 -20.57 10.04
N GLY A 19 -4.74 -20.29 11.34
CA GLY A 19 -6.02 -19.82 11.85
C GLY A 19 -6.40 -18.43 11.34
N SER A 20 -5.41 -17.55 11.11
CA SER A 20 -5.64 -16.22 10.52
C SER A 20 -6.11 -16.35 9.07
N CYS A 21 -5.42 -17.12 8.23
CA CYS A 21 -5.82 -17.36 6.85
C CYS A 21 -7.19 -18.05 6.76
N LYS A 22 -7.48 -19.01 7.67
CA LYS A 22 -8.80 -19.61 7.75
C LYS A 22 -9.90 -18.57 7.98
N ARG A 23 -9.74 -17.70 9.00
CA ARG A 23 -10.70 -16.63 9.30
C ARG A 23 -10.86 -15.65 8.13
N GLY A 24 -9.75 -15.29 7.48
CA GLY A 24 -9.75 -14.44 6.29
C GLY A 24 -10.52 -15.08 5.12
N HIS A 25 -10.24 -16.32 4.82
CA HIS A 25 -10.94 -17.07 3.79
C HIS A 25 -12.45 -17.20 4.07
N GLU A 26 -12.84 -17.51 5.31
CA GLU A 26 -14.25 -17.58 5.73
C GLU A 26 -14.96 -16.22 5.60
N ALA A 27 -14.24 -15.11 5.75
CA ALA A 27 -14.75 -13.75 5.51
C ALA A 27 -14.75 -13.34 4.03
N GLY A 28 -14.20 -14.20 3.14
CA GLY A 28 -14.14 -13.98 1.70
C GLY A 28 -12.99 -13.09 1.24
N ILE A 29 -11.91 -13.00 2.04
CA ILE A 29 -10.66 -12.30 1.64
C ILE A 29 -9.98 -13.13 0.55
N GLU A 30 -9.71 -12.50 -0.60
CA GLU A 30 -9.08 -13.12 -1.76
C GLU A 30 -7.58 -12.76 -1.85
N ALA A 31 -7.22 -11.57 -1.38
CA ALA A 31 -5.86 -11.05 -1.40
C ALA A 31 -5.49 -10.34 -0.08
N VAL A 32 -4.20 -10.15 0.16
CA VAL A 32 -3.74 -9.34 1.28
C VAL A 32 -2.67 -8.34 0.88
N ASP A 33 -2.66 -7.21 1.58
CA ASP A 33 -1.51 -6.35 1.77
C ASP A 33 -0.82 -6.76 3.07
N PHE A 34 0.37 -7.34 2.96
CA PHE A 34 1.06 -7.92 4.10
C PHE A 34 1.99 -6.90 4.77
N GLY A 35 1.65 -6.51 6.01
CA GLY A 35 2.49 -5.59 6.81
C GLY A 35 3.79 -6.26 7.26
N MET A 36 4.93 -5.72 6.83
CA MET A 36 6.25 -6.18 7.25
C MET A 36 6.60 -5.64 8.64
N PRO A 37 7.47 -6.35 9.43
CA PRO A 37 7.91 -5.88 10.74
C PRO A 37 8.53 -4.49 10.69
N GLY A 38 8.16 -3.63 11.66
CA GLY A 38 8.66 -2.27 11.75
C GLY A 38 10.14 -2.18 12.15
N VAL A 39 10.75 -1.03 11.86
CA VAL A 39 12.09 -0.64 12.32
C VAL A 39 11.98 0.70 13.03
N SER A 40 12.46 0.78 14.27
CA SER A 40 12.42 2.02 15.05
C SER A 40 13.63 2.91 14.75
N PRO A 41 13.44 4.14 14.25
CA PRO A 41 14.55 5.06 14.07
C PRO A 41 15.09 5.66 15.38
N LYS A 42 14.43 5.39 16.50
CA LYS A 42 14.81 5.93 17.84
C LYS A 42 15.81 5.05 18.57
N GLU A 43 16.02 3.81 18.12
CA GLU A 43 16.94 2.88 18.75
C GLU A 43 18.40 3.19 18.37
N ASP A 44 19.27 3.13 19.37
CA ASP A 44 20.74 3.26 19.22
C ASP A 44 21.44 2.28 20.19
N PRO A 45 22.17 1.25 19.71
CA PRO A 45 22.24 0.85 18.30
C PRO A 45 20.90 0.37 17.73
N ILE A 46 20.70 0.52 16.42
CA ILE A 46 19.50 0.04 15.72
C ILE A 46 19.39 -1.47 15.92
N LYS A 47 18.20 -1.92 16.33
CA LYS A 47 17.87 -3.35 16.45
C LYS A 47 16.51 -3.61 15.84
N SER A 48 16.38 -4.69 15.07
CA SER A 48 15.10 -5.08 14.52
C SER A 48 15.01 -6.57 14.21
N PHE A 49 13.85 -6.99 13.78
CA PHE A 49 13.60 -8.32 13.21
C PHE A 49 14.62 -8.70 12.13
N TYR A 50 15.11 -7.72 11.37
CA TYR A 50 16.01 -7.92 10.23
C TYR A 50 17.48 -8.10 10.59
N ASP A 51 17.84 -8.09 11.88
CA ASP A 51 19.19 -8.49 12.33
C ASP A 51 19.44 -9.98 12.16
N LYS A 52 18.38 -10.78 12.10
CA LYS A 52 18.45 -12.22 11.85
C LYS A 52 19.07 -12.53 10.50
N PRO A 53 19.82 -13.65 10.37
CA PRO A 53 20.22 -14.18 9.06
C PRO A 53 19.00 -14.34 8.12
N LEU A 54 19.22 -14.17 6.83
CA LEU A 54 18.14 -14.26 5.84
C LEU A 54 17.46 -15.63 5.87
N GLU A 55 18.24 -16.69 6.05
CA GLU A 55 17.75 -18.07 6.13
C GLU A 55 16.77 -18.24 7.29
N GLU A 56 17.08 -17.66 8.47
CA GLU A 56 16.19 -17.69 9.64
C GLU A 56 14.89 -16.91 9.38
N ILE A 57 15.01 -15.75 8.68
CA ILE A 57 13.81 -14.97 8.30
C ILE A 57 12.93 -15.80 7.35
N ILE A 58 13.50 -16.44 6.35
CA ILE A 58 12.75 -17.30 5.41
C ILE A 58 12.07 -18.47 6.14
N GLU A 59 12.74 -19.10 7.10
CA GLU A 59 12.14 -20.15 7.94
C GLU A 59 10.91 -19.64 8.70
N ILE A 60 10.98 -18.42 9.26
CA ILE A 60 9.85 -17.78 9.95
C ILE A 60 8.67 -17.58 8.98
N PHE A 61 8.90 -17.23 7.73
CA PHE A 61 7.83 -17.00 6.73
C PHE A 61 7.29 -18.30 6.10
N THR A 62 7.92 -19.45 6.31
CA THR A 62 7.45 -20.73 5.73
C THR A 62 6.02 -21.07 6.13
N PRO A 63 5.58 -21.03 7.42
CA PRO A 63 4.20 -21.29 7.79
C PRO A 63 3.20 -20.27 7.23
N PHE A 64 3.63 -19.01 7.00
CA PHE A 64 2.78 -18.01 6.37
C PHE A 64 2.48 -18.39 4.92
N LYS A 65 3.53 -18.67 4.12
CA LYS A 65 3.39 -19.14 2.74
C LYS A 65 2.44 -20.33 2.64
N ALA A 66 2.68 -21.36 3.46
CA ALA A 66 1.86 -22.56 3.48
C ALA A 66 0.38 -22.27 3.82
N ALA A 67 0.12 -21.35 4.76
CA ALA A 67 -1.23 -20.95 5.13
C ALA A 67 -1.95 -20.20 3.99
N PHE A 68 -1.31 -19.22 3.35
CA PHE A 68 -1.90 -18.49 2.22
C PHE A 68 -2.19 -19.43 1.05
N GLU A 69 -1.26 -20.33 0.69
CA GLU A 69 -1.45 -21.34 -0.35
C GLU A 69 -2.61 -22.31 -0.04
N LYS A 70 -2.69 -22.80 1.21
CA LYS A 70 -3.74 -23.72 1.67
C LYS A 70 -5.15 -23.14 1.51
N TYR A 71 -5.33 -21.86 1.77
CA TYR A 71 -6.63 -21.20 1.69
C TYR A 71 -6.88 -20.47 0.37
N GLY A 72 -5.95 -20.56 -0.59
CA GLY A 72 -6.07 -19.93 -1.91
C GLY A 72 -6.10 -18.40 -1.87
N MET A 73 -5.48 -17.79 -0.86
CA MET A 73 -5.35 -16.35 -0.71
C MET A 73 -4.01 -15.91 -1.29
N ILE A 74 -3.97 -14.80 -2.03
CA ILE A 74 -2.74 -14.26 -2.59
C ILE A 74 -2.18 -13.14 -1.70
N ILE A 75 -0.86 -13.03 -1.66
CA ILE A 75 -0.18 -11.85 -1.10
C ILE A 75 0.10 -10.92 -2.29
N SER A 76 -0.83 -10.01 -2.57
CA SER A 76 -0.77 -9.14 -3.75
C SER A 76 0.26 -8.02 -3.62
N GLN A 77 0.51 -7.60 -2.42
CA GLN A 77 1.47 -6.58 -2.05
C GLN A 77 1.90 -6.74 -0.60
N CYS A 78 3.02 -6.13 -0.23
CA CYS A 78 3.38 -5.92 1.16
C CYS A 78 3.74 -4.46 1.41
N HIS A 79 3.65 -4.04 2.68
CA HIS A 79 4.04 -2.69 3.11
C HIS A 79 5.40 -2.73 3.81
N ALA A 80 6.37 -1.99 3.28
CA ALA A 80 7.68 -1.83 3.89
C ALA A 80 7.59 -1.05 5.22
N PRO A 81 8.50 -1.28 6.18
CA PRO A 81 8.60 -0.43 7.35
C PRO A 81 8.97 1.01 6.98
N PHE A 82 8.42 1.96 7.71
CA PHE A 82 8.75 3.37 7.55
C PHE A 82 9.12 4.02 8.90
N PRO A 83 9.91 5.11 8.90
CA PRO A 83 10.46 5.80 7.74
C PRO A 83 11.62 5.03 7.09
N LEU A 84 11.76 5.16 5.76
CA LEU A 84 12.91 4.61 5.03
C LEU A 84 14.18 5.45 5.22
N TRP A 85 14.04 6.71 5.58
CA TRP A 85 15.11 7.68 5.70
C TRP A 85 14.89 8.65 6.84
N VAL A 86 15.96 8.97 7.56
CA VAL A 86 15.96 9.97 8.63
C VAL A 86 17.10 10.94 8.40
N LYS A 87 16.79 12.25 8.48
CA LYS A 87 17.78 13.30 8.35
C LYS A 87 18.88 13.16 9.42
N GLU A 88 20.15 13.32 8.97
CA GLU A 88 21.32 13.25 9.85
C GLU A 88 21.52 11.87 10.57
N ARG A 89 20.92 10.81 10.04
CA ARG A 89 21.06 9.43 10.52
C ARG A 89 21.53 8.49 9.38
N PRO A 90 22.72 8.71 8.78
CA PRO A 90 23.20 7.89 7.65
C PRO A 90 23.27 6.39 7.98
N GLU A 91 23.63 6.04 9.22
CA GLU A 91 23.66 4.65 9.69
C GLU A 91 22.27 3.98 9.66
N PHE A 92 21.21 4.74 9.98
CA PHE A 92 19.83 4.27 9.85
C PHE A 92 19.45 4.10 8.38
N ASN A 93 19.80 5.07 7.54
CA ASN A 93 19.48 5.04 6.12
C ASN A 93 20.17 3.86 5.41
N ASP A 94 21.41 3.57 5.76
CA ASP A 94 22.14 2.40 5.26
C ASP A 94 21.52 1.08 5.76
N TYR A 95 21.11 1.06 7.03
CA TYR A 95 20.42 -0.07 7.62
C TYR A 95 19.11 -0.37 6.89
N MET A 96 18.33 0.65 6.54
CA MET A 96 17.07 0.49 5.79
C MET A 96 17.26 -0.08 4.38
N ILE A 97 18.40 0.17 3.72
CA ILE A 97 18.73 -0.49 2.45
C ILE A 97 18.91 -2.00 2.64
N MET A 98 19.63 -2.42 3.69
CA MET A 98 19.75 -3.84 4.05
C MET A 98 18.40 -4.47 4.39
N VAL A 99 17.54 -3.74 5.09
CA VAL A 99 16.18 -4.19 5.41
C VAL A 99 15.38 -4.42 4.13
N MET A 100 15.40 -3.47 3.19
CA MET A 100 14.69 -3.59 1.91
C MET A 100 15.21 -4.76 1.06
N GLU A 101 16.52 -5.05 1.08
CA GLU A 101 17.07 -6.23 0.41
C GLU A 101 16.49 -7.53 0.99
N LYS A 102 16.40 -7.64 2.32
CA LYS A 102 15.80 -8.81 2.98
C LYS A 102 14.30 -8.91 2.71
N ILE A 103 13.57 -7.79 2.66
CA ILE A 103 12.15 -7.77 2.31
C ILE A 103 11.94 -8.24 0.87
N CYS A 104 12.76 -7.79 -0.09
CA CYS A 104 12.69 -8.29 -1.47
C CYS A 104 12.87 -9.82 -1.53
N ALA A 105 13.82 -10.37 -0.78
CA ALA A 105 14.03 -11.82 -0.72
C ALA A 105 12.84 -12.56 -0.08
N VAL A 106 12.26 -12.01 0.97
CA VAL A 106 11.04 -12.56 1.60
C VAL A 106 9.87 -12.52 0.61
N CYS A 107 9.68 -11.41 -0.10
CA CYS A 107 8.60 -11.26 -1.08
C CYS A 107 8.73 -12.28 -2.23
N GLU A 108 9.93 -12.50 -2.76
CA GLU A 108 10.18 -13.58 -3.73
C GLU A 108 9.76 -14.94 -3.14
N PHE A 109 10.18 -15.24 -1.90
CA PHE A 109 9.87 -16.52 -1.25
C PHE A 109 8.38 -16.75 -1.05
N ILE A 110 7.64 -15.73 -0.56
CA ILE A 110 6.20 -15.85 -0.31
C ILE A 110 5.33 -15.61 -1.54
N GLY A 111 5.90 -15.29 -2.69
CA GLY A 111 5.19 -15.01 -3.93
C GLY A 111 4.51 -13.63 -3.98
N CYS A 112 4.99 -12.65 -3.21
CA CYS A 112 4.49 -11.28 -3.21
C CYS A 112 5.17 -10.46 -4.32
N PRO A 113 4.45 -9.95 -5.33
CA PRO A 113 5.07 -9.29 -6.49
C PRO A 113 5.46 -7.83 -6.24
N ALA A 114 4.94 -7.18 -5.20
CA ALA A 114 5.07 -5.74 -5.01
C ALA A 114 5.29 -5.34 -3.55
N ILE A 115 6.12 -4.32 -3.34
CA ILE A 115 6.41 -3.72 -2.03
C ILE A 115 6.02 -2.26 -2.07
N VAL A 116 5.05 -1.84 -1.24
CA VAL A 116 4.73 -0.43 -1.05
C VAL A 116 5.78 0.20 -0.15
N ALA A 117 6.27 1.35 -0.53
CA ALA A 117 7.30 2.08 0.19
C ALA A 117 7.01 3.59 0.17
N HIS A 118 7.01 4.21 1.35
CA HIS A 118 6.75 5.64 1.47
C HIS A 118 7.88 6.48 0.87
N GLY A 119 7.51 7.44 0.05
CA GLY A 119 8.43 8.48 -0.41
C GLY A 119 8.95 9.35 0.74
N ILE A 120 10.14 9.89 0.58
CA ILE A 120 10.79 10.75 1.58
C ILE A 120 10.38 12.18 1.31
N THR A 121 9.46 12.72 2.12
CA THR A 121 9.00 14.10 1.98
C THR A 121 10.00 15.09 2.61
N ARG A 122 10.31 16.16 1.90
CA ARG A 122 11.20 17.23 2.34
C ARG A 122 10.56 18.60 2.06
N SER A 123 10.97 19.60 2.84
CA SER A 123 10.47 20.98 2.66
C SER A 123 10.92 21.64 1.34
N ASN A 124 12.04 21.17 0.78
CA ASN A 124 12.56 21.62 -0.52
C ASN A 124 12.41 20.49 -1.53
N LYS A 125 11.69 20.72 -2.62
CA LYS A 125 11.38 19.71 -3.65
C LYS A 125 12.60 19.19 -4.40
N GLU A 126 13.66 19.98 -4.59
CA GLU A 126 14.92 19.53 -5.17
C GLU A 126 15.64 18.55 -4.24
N ASN A 127 15.73 18.89 -2.94
CA ASN A 127 16.29 17.98 -1.94
C ASN A 127 15.45 16.71 -1.78
N GLU A 128 14.12 16.83 -1.86
CA GLU A 128 13.21 15.69 -1.85
C GLU A 128 13.48 14.73 -3.02
N TRP A 129 13.56 15.29 -4.22
CA TRP A 129 13.90 14.56 -5.42
C TRP A 129 15.23 13.82 -5.29
N ASN A 130 16.29 14.54 -4.94
CA ASN A 130 17.63 13.98 -4.84
C ASN A 130 17.71 12.88 -3.76
N THR A 131 17.08 13.09 -2.60
CA THR A 131 17.05 12.10 -1.52
C THR A 131 16.30 10.83 -1.95
N ASN A 132 15.16 10.95 -2.61
CA ASN A 132 14.40 9.81 -3.11
C ASN A 132 15.15 9.08 -4.22
N MET A 133 15.73 9.79 -5.20
CA MET A 133 16.51 9.17 -6.27
C MET A 133 17.70 8.39 -5.71
N GLU A 134 18.40 8.92 -4.70
CA GLU A 134 19.49 8.23 -4.03
C GLU A 134 18.98 6.96 -3.32
N MET A 135 17.99 7.08 -2.44
CA MET A 135 17.50 5.95 -1.65
C MET A 135 16.90 4.85 -2.51
N TYR A 136 15.98 5.19 -3.41
CA TYR A 136 15.34 4.21 -4.29
C TYR A 136 16.32 3.64 -5.33
N GLY A 137 17.26 4.47 -5.81
CA GLY A 137 18.34 4.01 -6.69
C GLY A 137 19.18 2.91 -6.05
N ARG A 138 19.45 3.00 -4.74
CA ARG A 138 20.19 1.95 -3.99
C ARG A 138 19.41 0.65 -3.84
N MET A 139 18.07 0.66 -4.00
CA MET A 139 17.22 -0.54 -3.93
C MET A 139 17.13 -1.30 -5.27
N ILE A 140 17.55 -0.68 -6.38
CA ILE A 140 17.50 -1.30 -7.72
C ILE A 140 18.13 -2.70 -7.76
N PRO A 141 19.31 -2.95 -7.21
CA PRO A 141 19.91 -4.27 -7.26
C PRO A 141 19.06 -5.36 -6.60
N ALA A 142 18.45 -5.04 -5.46
CA ALA A 142 17.58 -5.98 -4.74
C ALA A 142 16.26 -6.24 -5.50
N ALA A 143 15.60 -5.20 -5.98
CA ALA A 143 14.39 -5.32 -6.79
C ALA A 143 14.60 -6.20 -8.03
N LYS A 144 15.70 -5.99 -8.75
CA LYS A 144 16.07 -6.78 -9.94
C LYS A 144 16.40 -8.23 -9.59
N LYS A 145 17.20 -8.44 -8.55
CA LYS A 145 17.65 -9.79 -8.12
C LYS A 145 16.47 -10.68 -7.76
N HIS A 146 15.48 -10.13 -7.05
CA HIS A 146 14.36 -10.88 -6.52
C HIS A 146 13.10 -10.78 -7.39
N GLY A 147 13.12 -10.01 -8.48
CA GLY A 147 11.98 -9.85 -9.39
C GLY A 147 10.75 -9.21 -8.73
N VAL A 148 10.97 -8.34 -7.74
CA VAL A 148 9.92 -7.68 -6.96
C VAL A 148 9.84 -6.21 -7.36
N LYS A 149 8.64 -5.68 -7.57
CA LYS A 149 8.41 -4.28 -7.90
C LYS A 149 8.31 -3.43 -6.63
N ILE A 150 9.08 -2.34 -6.54
CA ILE A 150 8.96 -1.37 -5.45
C ILE A 150 8.01 -0.27 -5.89
N CYS A 151 6.94 -0.06 -5.13
CA CYS A 151 5.87 0.88 -5.44
C CYS A 151 5.94 2.10 -4.53
N LEU A 152 6.20 3.28 -5.11
CA LEU A 152 6.10 4.54 -4.37
C LEU A 152 4.62 4.86 -4.15
N GLU A 153 4.33 5.53 -3.04
CA GLU A 153 2.98 5.92 -2.66
C GLU A 153 2.79 7.43 -2.69
N ASN A 154 1.59 7.91 -3.07
CA ASN A 154 1.23 9.31 -2.91
C ASN A 154 0.99 9.63 -1.44
N LEU A 155 1.70 10.64 -0.95
CA LEU A 155 1.66 11.03 0.45
C LEU A 155 1.10 12.43 0.63
N PHE A 156 0.64 12.71 1.83
CA PHE A 156 0.34 14.04 2.33
C PHE A 156 1.36 14.46 3.40
N GLY A 157 1.32 15.71 3.76
CA GLY A 157 2.08 16.28 4.87
C GLY A 157 1.25 17.29 5.63
N THR A 158 1.83 17.88 6.65
CA THR A 158 1.20 18.97 7.40
C THR A 158 2.12 20.18 7.48
N PHE A 159 1.57 21.37 7.26
CA PHE A 159 2.27 22.63 7.39
C PHE A 159 1.39 23.62 8.14
N HIS A 160 1.84 24.09 9.30
CA HIS A 160 1.07 24.96 10.20
C HIS A 160 -0.37 24.46 10.48
N GLY A 161 -0.54 23.16 10.63
CA GLY A 161 -1.85 22.53 10.90
C GLY A 161 -2.73 22.33 9.67
N HIS A 162 -2.28 22.70 8.47
CA HIS A 162 -2.96 22.45 7.22
C HIS A 162 -2.41 21.20 6.55
N VAL A 163 -3.28 20.42 5.94
CA VAL A 163 -2.86 19.34 5.05
C VAL A 163 -2.27 19.94 3.77
N VAL A 164 -1.12 19.44 3.38
CA VAL A 164 -0.40 19.82 2.16
C VAL A 164 0.06 18.59 1.40
N GLY A 165 0.38 18.74 0.12
CA GLY A 165 0.93 17.63 -0.67
C GLY A 165 2.30 17.19 -0.15
N GLY A 166 2.45 15.88 0.06
CA GLY A 166 3.73 15.21 0.30
C GLY A 166 4.42 14.79 -1.00
N THR A 167 5.26 13.76 -0.90
CA THR A 167 5.90 13.14 -2.07
C THR A 167 4.84 12.48 -2.94
N CYS A 168 4.93 12.68 -4.25
CA CYS A 168 3.98 12.13 -5.21
C CYS A 168 2.52 12.55 -4.97
N ALA A 169 2.27 13.71 -4.36
CA ALA A 169 0.91 14.22 -4.17
C ALA A 169 0.22 14.59 -5.50
N THR A 170 0.97 14.77 -6.58
CA THR A 170 0.45 14.96 -7.93
C THR A 170 0.82 13.81 -8.85
N ALA A 171 -0.05 13.50 -9.80
CA ALA A 171 0.19 12.41 -10.75
C ALA A 171 1.42 12.66 -11.63
N GLU A 172 1.65 13.91 -12.02
CA GLU A 172 2.80 14.29 -12.83
C GLU A 172 4.12 14.07 -12.08
N GLU A 173 4.15 14.35 -10.76
CA GLU A 173 5.30 14.05 -9.92
C GLU A 173 5.50 12.53 -9.80
N ALA A 174 4.44 11.77 -9.53
CA ALA A 174 4.49 10.30 -9.46
C ALA A 174 5.02 9.66 -10.76
N VAL A 175 4.49 10.07 -11.91
CA VAL A 175 4.97 9.62 -13.23
C VAL A 175 6.46 9.89 -13.40
N ARG A 176 6.91 11.11 -13.06
CA ARG A 176 8.32 11.49 -13.17
C ARG A 176 9.22 10.60 -12.30
N TYR A 177 8.81 10.30 -11.05
CA TYR A 177 9.56 9.40 -10.17
C TYR A 177 9.68 8.00 -10.77
N ILE A 178 8.56 7.40 -11.15
CA ILE A 178 8.54 6.01 -11.65
C ILE A 178 9.32 5.87 -12.94
N ASP A 179 9.12 6.77 -13.89
CA ASP A 179 9.83 6.72 -15.18
C ASP A 179 11.34 6.87 -15.01
N THR A 180 11.78 7.84 -14.18
CA THR A 180 13.21 8.06 -13.94
C THR A 180 13.85 6.86 -13.24
N LEU A 181 13.19 6.29 -12.23
CA LEU A 181 13.70 5.12 -11.50
C LEU A 181 13.79 3.87 -12.41
N ASN A 182 12.81 3.65 -13.28
CA ASN A 182 12.81 2.56 -14.25
C ASN A 182 13.85 2.77 -15.33
N GLU A 183 14.09 4.01 -15.78
CA GLU A 183 15.19 4.34 -16.69
C GLU A 183 16.54 4.06 -16.03
N MET A 184 16.77 4.49 -14.78
CA MET A 184 17.98 4.18 -14.02
C MET A 184 18.19 2.68 -13.83
N ALA A 185 17.11 1.93 -13.60
CA ALA A 185 17.17 0.48 -13.44
C ALA A 185 17.38 -0.27 -14.78
N GLY A 186 16.98 0.32 -15.89
CA GLY A 186 16.94 -0.34 -17.20
C GLY A 186 15.91 -1.47 -17.28
N CYS A 187 14.90 -1.46 -16.41
CA CYS A 187 13.78 -2.42 -16.38
C CYS A 187 12.61 -1.85 -15.59
N ASP A 188 11.43 -2.47 -15.72
CA ASP A 188 10.19 -2.11 -15.02
C ASP A 188 10.15 -2.73 -13.60
N CYS A 189 10.99 -2.23 -12.69
CA CYS A 189 11.06 -2.69 -11.30
C CYS A 189 10.53 -1.66 -10.27
N PHE A 190 10.02 -0.52 -10.74
CA PHE A 190 9.29 0.44 -9.91
C PHE A 190 7.89 0.63 -10.44
N GLY A 191 6.94 0.76 -9.52
CA GLY A 191 5.54 1.03 -9.80
C GLY A 191 4.97 2.03 -8.82
N PHE A 192 3.67 2.17 -8.83
CA PHE A 192 2.97 3.12 -7.98
C PHE A 192 1.89 2.44 -7.16
N CYS A 193 1.82 2.80 -5.88
CA CYS A 193 0.70 2.56 -4.99
C CYS A 193 -0.16 3.83 -4.96
N PHE A 194 -1.40 3.75 -5.42
CA PHE A 194 -2.32 4.87 -5.27
C PHE A 194 -3.12 4.71 -4.00
N ASP A 195 -2.84 5.57 -3.03
CA ASP A 195 -3.62 5.72 -1.81
C ASP A 195 -4.75 6.72 -2.05
N VAL A 196 -5.98 6.21 -1.97
CA VAL A 196 -7.21 6.95 -2.28
C VAL A 196 -7.49 8.01 -1.19
N GLY A 197 -7.25 7.66 0.06
CA GLY A 197 -7.45 8.58 1.18
C GLY A 197 -6.43 9.72 1.18
N HIS A 198 -5.16 9.45 0.93
CA HIS A 198 -4.13 10.48 0.80
C HIS A 198 -4.43 11.43 -0.37
N ALA A 199 -4.92 10.89 -1.49
CA ALA A 199 -5.35 11.70 -2.63
C ALA A 199 -6.53 12.62 -2.27
N ASN A 200 -7.50 12.13 -1.48
CA ASN A 200 -8.61 12.94 -0.99
C ASN A 200 -8.14 14.07 -0.05
N LEU A 201 -7.21 13.79 0.86
CA LEU A 201 -6.68 14.78 1.80
C LEU A 201 -6.04 15.99 1.10
N VAL A 202 -5.41 15.78 -0.05
CA VAL A 202 -4.78 16.87 -0.83
C VAL A 202 -5.69 17.42 -1.93
N GLY A 203 -6.96 16.99 -1.99
CA GLY A 203 -7.94 17.47 -2.95
C GLY A 203 -7.66 17.06 -4.39
N ALA A 204 -7.03 15.91 -4.62
CA ALA A 204 -6.74 15.40 -5.95
C ALA A 204 -8.02 14.97 -6.69
N ASN A 205 -8.06 15.22 -8.00
CA ASN A 205 -9.10 14.63 -8.86
C ASN A 205 -8.75 13.17 -9.15
N MET A 206 -9.52 12.23 -8.59
CA MET A 206 -9.24 10.79 -8.62
C MET A 206 -9.08 10.26 -10.05
N ARG A 207 -10.07 10.50 -10.92
CA ARG A 207 -10.05 10.01 -12.31
C ARG A 207 -8.87 10.58 -13.09
N LYS A 208 -8.62 11.89 -12.98
CA LYS A 208 -7.48 12.53 -13.64
C LYS A 208 -6.14 11.96 -13.15
N TYR A 209 -5.99 11.77 -11.84
CA TYR A 209 -4.76 11.23 -11.26
C TYR A 209 -4.48 9.83 -11.82
N LEU A 210 -5.47 8.93 -11.74
CA LEU A 210 -5.36 7.55 -12.24
C LEU A 210 -5.08 7.49 -13.74
N ASN A 211 -5.77 8.30 -14.54
CA ASN A 211 -5.54 8.35 -15.99
C ASN A 211 -4.14 8.86 -16.35
N THR A 212 -3.59 9.79 -15.56
CA THR A 212 -2.21 10.26 -15.75
C THR A 212 -1.17 9.21 -15.37
N LEU A 213 -1.40 8.44 -14.30
CA LEU A 213 -0.55 7.29 -13.91
C LEU A 213 -0.54 6.20 -14.99
N GLY A 214 -1.73 5.83 -15.49
CA GLY A 214 -1.87 4.77 -16.48
C GLY A 214 -1.26 3.44 -16.01
N HIS A 215 -0.45 2.83 -16.85
CA HIS A 215 0.19 1.53 -16.61
C HIS A 215 1.19 1.50 -15.43
N ARG A 216 1.55 2.65 -14.88
CA ARG A 216 2.46 2.75 -13.71
C ARG A 216 1.77 2.36 -12.42
N LEU A 217 0.42 2.45 -12.38
CA LEU A 217 -0.37 1.99 -11.25
C LEU A 217 -0.20 0.47 -11.09
N THR A 218 0.33 0.05 -9.97
CA THR A 218 0.61 -1.37 -9.67
C THR A 218 -0.30 -1.90 -8.57
N VAL A 219 -0.45 -1.15 -7.49
CA VAL A 219 -1.20 -1.54 -6.30
C VAL A 219 -2.01 -0.38 -5.73
N LEU A 220 -2.91 -0.67 -4.80
CA LEU A 220 -3.85 0.29 -4.22
C LEU A 220 -3.86 0.20 -2.69
N HIS A 221 -4.04 1.36 -2.04
CA HIS A 221 -4.57 1.47 -0.69
C HIS A 221 -5.94 2.14 -0.74
N ILE A 222 -6.96 1.41 -0.33
CA ILE A 222 -8.35 1.88 -0.42
C ILE A 222 -8.90 2.09 0.99
N HIS A 223 -9.18 3.34 1.33
CA HIS A 223 -9.85 3.72 2.56
C HIS A 223 -10.55 5.06 2.42
N ASP A 224 -11.49 5.35 3.32
CA ASP A 224 -12.22 6.61 3.35
C ASP A 224 -11.70 7.54 4.44
N ASN A 225 -11.84 8.83 4.21
CA ASN A 225 -11.61 9.87 5.21
C ASN A 225 -12.48 11.11 4.97
N ASN A 226 -12.46 12.02 5.93
CA ASN A 226 -13.27 13.24 5.92
C ASN A 226 -12.61 14.43 5.22
N GLY A 227 -11.52 14.22 4.48
CA GLY A 227 -10.74 15.28 3.83
C GLY A 227 -9.88 16.12 4.77
N VAL A 228 -9.80 15.77 6.05
CA VAL A 228 -9.05 16.50 7.09
C VAL A 228 -8.06 15.59 7.82
N GLU A 229 -8.47 14.37 8.14
CA GLU A 229 -7.70 13.40 8.92
C GLU A 229 -7.61 12.08 8.18
N ASP A 230 -6.45 11.44 8.27
CA ASP A 230 -6.19 10.13 7.69
C ASP A 230 -6.74 9.02 8.60
N VAL A 231 -8.06 8.79 8.51
CA VAL A 231 -8.80 7.95 9.47
C VAL A 231 -9.00 6.50 9.03
N HIS A 232 -8.60 6.10 7.84
CA HIS A 232 -8.64 4.71 7.35
C HIS A 232 -9.99 4.00 7.60
N MET A 233 -11.10 4.63 7.21
CA MET A 233 -12.45 4.12 7.39
C MET A 233 -12.96 3.36 6.15
N LEU A 234 -14.13 2.72 6.27
CA LEU A 234 -14.78 2.04 5.15
C LEU A 234 -15.18 3.04 4.06
N PRO A 235 -15.07 2.68 2.76
CA PRO A 235 -15.66 3.45 1.68
C PRO A 235 -17.13 3.80 1.92
N TYR A 236 -17.51 5.00 1.52
CA TYR A 236 -18.85 5.60 1.71
C TYR A 236 -19.24 5.85 3.17
N SER A 237 -18.34 5.71 4.14
CA SER A 237 -18.65 5.93 5.56
C SER A 237 -18.48 7.38 6.00
N GLN A 238 -17.73 8.18 5.26
CA GLN A 238 -17.49 9.58 5.56
C GLN A 238 -18.34 10.47 4.64
N THR A 239 -19.30 11.20 5.25
CA THR A 239 -20.28 12.00 4.51
C THR A 239 -20.39 13.41 5.09
N HIS A 240 -20.79 14.36 4.25
CA HIS A 240 -21.14 15.71 4.66
C HIS A 240 -22.58 16.07 4.21
N ASN A 241 -23.04 17.26 4.53
CA ASN A 241 -24.39 17.74 4.18
C ASN A 241 -25.49 16.73 4.56
N TRP A 242 -25.46 16.25 5.81
CA TRP A 242 -26.44 15.30 6.33
C TRP A 242 -26.50 13.97 5.57
N GLY A 243 -25.35 13.53 5.04
CA GLY A 243 -25.23 12.26 4.33
C GLY A 243 -25.62 12.32 2.86
N GLN A 244 -25.77 13.50 2.28
CA GLN A 244 -26.10 13.63 0.86
C GLN A 244 -24.91 13.36 -0.06
N PHE A 245 -23.69 13.62 0.41
CA PHE A 245 -22.46 13.47 -0.36
C PHE A 245 -21.36 12.80 0.45
N THR A 246 -20.55 11.99 -0.19
CA THR A 246 -19.27 11.50 0.36
C THR A 246 -18.19 12.57 0.25
N TYR A 247 -17.21 12.56 1.16
CA TYR A 247 -16.05 13.45 1.03
C TYR A 247 -15.14 13.02 -0.12
N LEU A 248 -15.06 11.72 -0.39
CA LEU A 248 -14.23 11.13 -1.42
C LEU A 248 -15.03 10.86 -2.69
N ASP A 249 -14.46 11.19 -3.86
CA ASP A 249 -15.05 10.92 -5.18
C ASP A 249 -14.85 9.45 -5.59
N TRP A 250 -15.71 8.57 -5.06
CA TRP A 250 -15.70 7.14 -5.36
C TRP A 250 -16.03 6.83 -6.82
N GLU A 251 -16.90 7.62 -7.43
CA GLU A 251 -17.27 7.45 -8.84
C GLU A 251 -16.10 7.79 -9.76
N GLY A 252 -15.39 8.88 -9.48
CA GLY A 252 -14.14 9.23 -10.18
C GLY A 252 -13.05 8.19 -10.00
N PHE A 253 -12.92 7.61 -8.80
CA PHE A 253 -11.98 6.52 -8.53
C PHE A 253 -12.30 5.27 -9.36
N ILE A 254 -13.54 4.79 -9.33
CA ILE A 254 -14.01 3.62 -10.10
C ILE A 254 -13.82 3.86 -11.60
N ALA A 255 -14.24 5.04 -12.09
CA ALA A 255 -14.09 5.41 -13.49
C ALA A 255 -12.62 5.45 -13.93
N GLY A 256 -11.73 6.02 -13.09
CA GLY A 256 -10.29 6.05 -13.37
C GLY A 256 -9.67 4.67 -13.48
N LEU A 257 -10.00 3.74 -12.57
CA LEU A 257 -9.52 2.35 -12.64
C LEU A 257 -10.02 1.61 -13.91
N ARG A 258 -11.26 1.89 -14.31
CA ARG A 258 -11.83 1.36 -15.57
C ARG A 258 -11.09 1.91 -16.79
N ASP A 259 -10.89 3.22 -16.85
CA ASP A 259 -10.25 3.90 -17.98
C ASP A 259 -8.84 3.33 -18.27
N ILE A 260 -8.09 3.04 -17.21
CA ILE A 260 -6.73 2.49 -17.34
C ILE A 260 -6.68 0.94 -17.40
N HIS A 261 -7.85 0.28 -17.37
CA HIS A 261 -7.97 -1.18 -17.37
C HIS A 261 -7.16 -1.83 -16.23
N TYR A 262 -7.27 -1.28 -15.02
CA TYR A 262 -6.54 -1.80 -13.85
C TYR A 262 -6.86 -3.29 -13.60
N GLN A 263 -5.82 -4.08 -13.31
CA GLN A 263 -5.93 -5.53 -13.15
C GLN A 263 -5.41 -6.04 -11.80
N GLY A 264 -4.86 -5.17 -10.95
CA GLY A 264 -4.34 -5.53 -9.64
C GLY A 264 -5.43 -5.78 -8.60
N ALA A 265 -5.06 -6.18 -7.41
CA ALA A 265 -5.99 -6.38 -6.30
C ALA A 265 -6.55 -5.04 -5.80
N LEU A 266 -7.78 -5.09 -5.27
CA LEU A 266 -8.44 -3.99 -4.60
C LEU A 266 -8.16 -4.11 -3.10
N CYS A 267 -7.00 -3.58 -2.64
CA CYS A 267 -6.54 -3.73 -1.27
C CYS A 267 -7.05 -2.60 -0.36
N PHE A 268 -7.82 -3.00 0.65
CA PHE A 268 -8.40 -2.09 1.63
C PHE A 268 -7.48 -1.91 2.84
N GLU A 269 -7.08 -0.67 3.10
CA GLU A 269 -6.30 -0.28 4.26
C GLU A 269 -7.21 0.33 5.34
N THR A 270 -8.20 -0.45 5.79
CA THR A 270 -9.27 -0.02 6.69
C THR A 270 -9.07 -0.49 8.14
N PHE A 271 -7.83 -0.48 8.62
CA PHE A 271 -7.48 -1.03 9.94
C PHE A 271 -8.18 -0.33 11.12
N ARG A 272 -8.53 0.97 11.00
CA ARG A 272 -9.28 1.70 12.03
C ARG A 272 -10.65 1.11 12.29
N VAL A 273 -11.29 0.57 11.26
CA VAL A 273 -12.59 -0.09 11.40
C VAL A 273 -12.52 -1.23 12.42
N LEU A 274 -11.47 -2.05 12.35
CA LEU A 274 -11.26 -3.14 13.30
C LEU A 274 -10.82 -2.64 14.67
N GLN A 275 -10.00 -1.57 14.73
CA GLN A 275 -9.57 -0.98 16.01
C GLN A 275 -10.73 -0.46 16.86
N VAL A 276 -11.73 0.14 16.22
CA VAL A 276 -12.90 0.70 16.93
C VAL A 276 -14.05 -0.28 17.12
N THR A 277 -14.00 -1.44 16.44
CA THR A 277 -15.03 -2.46 16.51
C THR A 277 -14.68 -3.54 17.55
N PRO A 278 -15.60 -3.97 18.42
CA PRO A 278 -15.34 -5.09 19.32
C PRO A 278 -14.97 -6.38 18.58
N LYS A 279 -13.94 -7.08 19.06
CA LYS A 279 -13.40 -8.31 18.42
C LYS A 279 -14.46 -9.34 18.01
N PRO A 280 -15.53 -9.63 18.78
CA PRO A 280 -16.56 -10.58 18.37
C PRO A 280 -17.30 -10.22 17.08
N VAL A 281 -17.22 -8.95 16.63
CA VAL A 281 -17.88 -8.44 15.41
C VAL A 281 -16.92 -8.42 14.21
N TRP A 282 -15.63 -8.67 14.42
CA TRP A 282 -14.62 -8.63 13.35
C TRP A 282 -14.92 -9.52 12.14
N PRO A 283 -15.45 -10.77 12.28
CA PRO A 283 -15.79 -11.58 11.12
C PRO A 283 -16.78 -10.87 10.18
N GLN A 284 -17.79 -10.20 10.74
CA GLN A 284 -18.77 -9.46 9.94
C GLN A 284 -18.16 -8.21 9.30
N MET A 285 -17.25 -7.52 10.01
CA MET A 285 -16.56 -6.35 9.45
C MET A 285 -15.64 -6.76 8.30
N LEU A 286 -14.86 -7.82 8.45
CA LEU A 286 -14.04 -8.37 7.35
C LEU A 286 -14.90 -8.76 6.15
N ALA A 287 -16.02 -9.45 6.37
CA ALA A 287 -16.95 -9.80 5.30
C ALA A 287 -17.59 -8.55 4.63
N THR A 288 -17.81 -7.47 5.38
CA THR A 288 -18.30 -6.19 4.83
C THR A 288 -17.24 -5.55 3.94
N ILE A 289 -15.98 -5.52 4.38
CA ILE A 289 -14.86 -4.96 3.59
C ILE A 289 -14.71 -5.73 2.27
N THR A 290 -14.73 -7.07 2.32
CA THR A 290 -14.63 -7.89 1.10
C THR A 290 -15.85 -7.75 0.19
N ALA A 291 -17.05 -7.56 0.75
CA ALA A 291 -18.24 -7.26 -0.04
C ALA A 291 -18.11 -5.91 -0.78
N MET A 292 -17.50 -4.91 -0.14
CA MET A 292 -17.18 -3.63 -0.78
C MET A 292 -16.19 -3.80 -1.93
N GLY A 293 -15.16 -4.64 -1.74
CA GLY A 293 -14.20 -4.97 -2.81
C GLY A 293 -14.88 -5.63 -4.03
N ARG A 294 -15.80 -6.56 -3.79
CA ARG A 294 -16.61 -7.16 -4.87
C ARG A 294 -17.50 -6.13 -5.58
N TYR A 295 -18.13 -5.25 -4.83
CA TYR A 295 -18.92 -4.15 -5.40
C TYR A 295 -18.06 -3.25 -6.32
N PHE A 296 -16.86 -2.85 -5.89
CA PHE A 296 -15.96 -2.08 -6.74
C PHE A 296 -15.53 -2.85 -7.98
N ARG A 297 -15.17 -4.13 -7.83
CA ARG A 297 -14.86 -5.01 -8.97
C ARG A 297 -15.97 -5.03 -10.00
N ASP A 298 -17.19 -5.27 -9.55
CA ASP A 298 -18.35 -5.35 -10.44
C ASP A 298 -18.58 -4.01 -11.17
N ARG A 299 -18.44 -2.88 -10.45
CA ARG A 299 -18.55 -1.53 -11.04
C ARG A 299 -17.42 -1.21 -12.02
N ILE A 300 -16.18 -1.63 -11.75
CA ILE A 300 -15.04 -1.43 -12.66
C ILE A 300 -15.21 -2.26 -13.93
N LEU A 301 -15.74 -3.45 -13.84
CA LEU A 301 -15.93 -4.36 -14.98
C LEU A 301 -17.21 -4.12 -15.76
N ALA A 302 -18.19 -3.43 -15.20
CA ALA A 302 -19.46 -3.13 -15.87
C ALA A 302 -19.28 -2.19 -17.08
N PRO A 303 -20.02 -2.39 -18.18
CA PRO A 303 -20.06 -1.44 -19.28
C PRO A 303 -20.57 -0.06 -18.84
N GLU A 304 -20.10 1.01 -19.49
CA GLU A 304 -20.54 2.39 -19.15
C GLU A 304 -22.07 2.61 -19.28
N GLU A 305 -22.73 1.89 -20.17
CA GLU A 305 -24.16 2.04 -20.45
C GLU A 305 -25.09 1.55 -19.32
N GLU A 306 -24.61 0.73 -18.40
CA GLU A 306 -25.40 0.18 -17.27
C GLU A 306 -25.40 1.05 -16.02
N GLN A 307 -24.83 2.26 -16.05
CA GLN A 307 -24.59 3.10 -14.88
C GLN A 307 -25.43 4.39 -14.81
N ALA A 308 -26.40 4.55 -15.69
CA ALA A 308 -27.30 5.71 -15.74
C ALA A 308 -28.52 5.57 -14.81
#